data_f722edb070278db2f74b77a3c76c2be8
#
_entry.id   f722edb070278db2f74b77a3c76c2be8
#
_cell.length_a   1.000
_cell.length_b   1.000
_cell.length_c   1.000
_cell.angle_alpha   90.00
_cell.angle_beta   90.00
_cell.angle_gamma   90.00
#
_symmetry.space_group_name_H-M   'P 1'
#
loop_
_entity.id
_entity.type
_entity.pdbx_description
1 polymer ?
#
loop_
_entity_poly.entity_id
_entity_poly.type
_entity_poly.pdbx_seq_one_letter_code
_entity_poly.pdbx_strand_id
1 'polypeptide(L)'
;DGHKVLLCHGSPWDLNYYLYPDATYEVRSRIERTDVDIVFFGHTHYPIIWDDLNVLSVNPGSVGQPRDRSPGACWAIWDTRENNISLKREIYDLKNIIQACKKYDPNDKYLQDVLTRE
;
A
#
# COMPACT_ATOMS: atom_id res chain seq x y z
N ASP A 1 -18.81 8.08 11.80
CA ASP A 1 -19.54 6.85 11.43
C ASP A 1 -19.31 5.69 12.43
N GLY A 2 -18.51 5.89 13.49
CA GLY A 2 -18.34 4.93 14.59
C GLY A 2 -17.33 3.79 14.33
N HIS A 3 -16.66 3.75 13.18
CA HIS A 3 -15.66 2.74 12.91
C HIS A 3 -14.36 2.99 13.69
N LYS A 4 -13.81 1.92 14.26
CA LYS A 4 -12.46 1.92 14.83
C LYS A 4 -11.43 1.64 13.72
N VAL A 5 -10.50 2.54 13.51
CA VAL A 5 -9.50 2.48 12.43
C VAL A 5 -8.10 2.46 13.00
N LEU A 6 -7.27 1.53 12.53
CA LEU A 6 -5.84 1.52 12.79
C LEU A 6 -5.06 1.89 11.53
N LEU A 7 -4.17 2.85 11.64
CA LEU A 7 -3.19 3.19 10.61
C LEU A 7 -1.80 2.79 11.10
N CYS A 8 -1.10 1.97 10.36
CA CYS A 8 0.28 1.59 10.67
C CYS A 8 1.16 1.58 9.41
N HIS A 9 2.48 1.65 9.58
CA HIS A 9 3.37 1.63 8.43
C HIS A 9 3.53 0.21 7.86
N GLY A 10 3.97 -0.75 8.65
CA GLY A 10 4.20 -2.14 8.22
C GLY A 10 3.08 -3.08 8.67
N SER A 11 3.06 -3.40 9.96
CA SER A 11 2.01 -4.24 10.54
C SER A 11 1.55 -3.71 11.89
N PRO A 12 0.41 -4.15 12.42
CA PRO A 12 -0.04 -3.76 13.77
C PRO A 12 0.91 -4.13 14.91
N TRP A 13 1.78 -5.11 14.73
CA TRP A 13 2.72 -5.60 15.75
C TRP A 13 4.16 -5.16 15.53
N ASP A 14 4.51 -4.70 14.31
CA ASP A 14 5.86 -4.23 13.98
C ASP A 14 5.80 -3.31 12.77
N LEU A 15 6.22 -2.06 12.94
CA LEU A 15 6.19 -1.04 11.88
C LEU A 15 7.13 -1.35 10.70
N ASN A 16 8.13 -2.21 10.91
CA ASN A 16 9.07 -2.63 9.87
C ASN A 16 8.73 -3.99 9.26
N TYR A 17 7.62 -4.62 9.68
CA TYR A 17 7.22 -5.92 9.16
C TYR A 17 6.58 -5.79 7.78
N TYR A 18 7.08 -6.55 6.82
CA TYR A 18 6.57 -6.58 5.44
C TYR A 18 5.39 -7.57 5.33
N LEU A 19 4.18 -7.05 5.17
CA LEU A 19 2.99 -7.84 4.85
C LEU A 19 2.80 -7.85 3.33
N TYR A 20 3.30 -8.89 2.66
CA TYR A 20 3.16 -9.08 1.22
C TYR A 20 1.82 -9.73 0.85
N PRO A 21 1.36 -9.61 -0.43
CA PRO A 21 0.10 -10.20 -0.89
C PRO A 21 -0.02 -11.70 -0.69
N ASP A 22 1.10 -12.41 -0.69
CA ASP A 22 1.22 -13.86 -0.50
C ASP A 22 1.42 -14.28 0.96
N ALA A 23 1.23 -13.37 1.91
CA ALA A 23 1.30 -13.69 3.33
C ALA A 23 0.33 -14.81 3.68
N THR A 24 0.82 -15.82 4.42
CA THR A 24 -0.01 -16.95 4.83
C THR A 24 -1.16 -16.49 5.73
N TYR A 25 -2.24 -17.28 5.77
CA TYR A 25 -3.37 -17.01 6.67
C TYR A 25 -2.92 -16.87 8.13
N GLU A 26 -1.99 -17.72 8.58
CA GLU A 26 -1.44 -17.66 9.93
C GLU A 26 -0.82 -16.30 10.25
N VAL A 27 -0.08 -15.71 9.30
CA VAL A 27 0.55 -14.40 9.48
C VAL A 27 -0.50 -13.30 9.47
N ARG A 28 -1.37 -13.26 8.47
CA ARG A 28 -2.34 -12.17 8.31
C ARG A 28 -3.46 -12.20 9.36
N SER A 29 -3.86 -13.39 9.85
CA SER A 29 -4.84 -13.51 10.93
C SER A 29 -4.39 -12.90 12.27
N ARG A 30 -3.09 -12.60 12.43
CA ARG A 30 -2.60 -11.83 13.60
C ARG A 30 -3.19 -10.43 13.67
N ILE A 31 -3.66 -9.88 12.54
CA ILE A 31 -4.38 -8.60 12.47
C ILE A 31 -5.67 -8.65 13.28
N GLU A 32 -6.35 -9.81 13.35
CA GLU A 32 -7.59 -10.01 14.10
C GLU A 32 -7.43 -9.85 15.63
N ARG A 33 -6.17 -9.78 16.12
CA ARG A 33 -5.89 -9.47 17.53
C ARG A 33 -6.02 -7.98 17.84
N THR A 34 -6.19 -7.15 16.82
CA THR A 34 -6.50 -5.73 17.01
C THR A 34 -8.00 -5.56 17.29
N ASP A 35 -8.36 -4.68 18.21
CA ASP A 35 -9.76 -4.36 18.49
C ASP A 35 -10.24 -3.20 17.61
N VAL A 36 -10.18 -3.42 16.26
CA VAL A 36 -10.57 -2.42 15.26
C VAL A 36 -11.41 -3.05 14.14
N ASP A 37 -12.15 -2.24 13.41
CA ASP A 37 -12.95 -2.68 12.26
C ASP A 37 -12.12 -2.76 10.98
N ILE A 38 -11.14 -1.86 10.85
CA ILE A 38 -10.29 -1.78 9.66
C ILE A 38 -8.84 -1.40 10.01
N VAL A 39 -7.89 -2.04 9.33
CA VAL A 39 -6.47 -1.71 9.38
C VAL A 39 -6.00 -1.23 8.01
N PHE A 40 -5.41 -0.05 7.95
CA PHE A 40 -4.63 0.40 6.80
C PHE A 40 -3.14 0.26 7.11
N PHE A 41 -2.42 -0.38 6.20
CA PHE A 41 -0.97 -0.59 6.31
C PHE A 41 -0.28 -0.29 4.96
N GLY A 42 1.04 -0.21 4.95
CA GLY A 42 1.82 0.13 3.75
C GLY A 42 3.10 -0.68 3.65
N HIS A 43 4.24 0.00 3.57
CA HIS A 43 5.61 -0.51 3.58
C HIS A 43 6.01 -1.35 2.36
N THR A 44 5.18 -2.32 1.96
CA THR A 44 5.46 -3.20 0.81
C THR A 44 5.27 -2.53 -0.55
N HIS A 45 4.48 -1.44 -0.62
CA HIS A 45 4.07 -0.77 -1.86
C HIS A 45 3.24 -1.64 -2.81
N TYR A 46 2.65 -2.74 -2.31
CA TYR A 46 1.69 -3.57 -3.05
C TYR A 46 0.27 -3.22 -2.63
N PRO A 47 -0.65 -2.97 -3.58
CA PRO A 47 -2.06 -2.83 -3.26
C PRO A 47 -2.64 -4.18 -2.81
N ILE A 48 -3.27 -4.18 -1.64
CA ILE A 48 -3.83 -5.39 -1.01
C ILE A 48 -5.18 -5.05 -0.40
N ILE A 49 -6.17 -5.93 -0.58
CA ILE A 49 -7.39 -5.99 0.21
C ILE A 49 -7.53 -7.42 0.74
N TRP A 50 -7.62 -7.56 2.04
CA TRP A 50 -8.02 -8.80 2.69
C TRP A 50 -9.35 -8.58 3.41
N ASP A 51 -10.40 -9.17 2.87
CA ASP A 51 -11.79 -9.14 3.36
C ASP A 51 -12.25 -10.50 3.90
N ASP A 52 -11.34 -11.49 3.90
CA ASP A 52 -11.55 -12.83 4.44
C ASP A 52 -11.15 -12.98 5.91
N LEU A 53 -10.78 -11.88 6.56
CA LEU A 53 -10.53 -11.75 8.00
C LEU A 53 -11.71 -11.03 8.68
N ASN A 54 -11.82 -11.17 10.01
CA ASN A 54 -12.81 -10.40 10.79
C ASN A 54 -12.51 -8.88 10.83
N VAL A 55 -11.30 -8.49 10.45
CA VAL A 55 -10.83 -7.11 10.34
C VAL A 55 -10.50 -6.82 8.89
N LEU A 56 -11.21 -5.87 8.28
CA LEU A 56 -10.89 -5.44 6.92
C LEU A 56 -9.47 -4.86 6.87
N SER A 57 -8.63 -5.39 6.00
CA SER A 57 -7.21 -5.07 5.98
C SER A 57 -6.79 -4.57 4.60
N VAL A 58 -6.23 -3.36 4.54
CA VAL A 58 -6.00 -2.67 3.29
C VAL A 58 -4.59 -2.08 3.22
N ASN A 59 -3.87 -2.40 2.16
CA ASN A 59 -2.71 -1.64 1.73
C ASN A 59 -3.08 -0.92 0.43
N PRO A 60 -3.11 0.42 0.40
CA PRO A 60 -3.48 1.16 -0.80
C PRO A 60 -2.41 1.12 -1.91
N GLY A 61 -1.27 0.49 -1.64
CA GLY A 61 -0.13 0.47 -2.57
C GLY A 61 0.79 1.68 -2.37
N SER A 62 1.29 2.23 -3.45
CA SER A 62 2.20 3.37 -3.42
C SER A 62 1.87 4.39 -4.51
N VAL A 63 1.92 5.66 -4.14
CA VAL A 63 1.76 6.78 -5.08
C VAL A 63 3.04 6.97 -5.91
N GLY A 64 4.21 6.87 -5.28
CA GLY A 64 5.49 7.18 -5.91
C GLY A 64 6.29 5.98 -6.38
N GLN A 65 6.13 4.81 -5.74
CA GLN A 65 6.95 3.64 -6.03
C GLN A 65 6.13 2.34 -6.01
N PRO A 66 5.14 2.18 -6.90
CA PRO A 66 4.37 0.94 -6.97
C PRO A 66 5.30 -0.24 -7.27
N ARG A 67 5.12 -1.35 -6.57
CA ARG A 67 5.96 -2.56 -6.72
C ARG A 67 5.24 -3.73 -7.37
N ASP A 68 3.96 -3.57 -7.65
CA ASP A 68 3.13 -4.57 -8.35
C ASP A 68 3.31 -4.55 -9.89
N ARG A 69 4.33 -3.84 -10.38
CA ARG A 69 4.66 -3.69 -11.80
C ARG A 69 3.57 -3.05 -12.65
N SER A 70 2.61 -2.38 -12.04
CA SER A 70 1.60 -1.60 -12.74
C SER A 70 1.94 -0.13 -12.62
N PRO A 71 2.06 0.62 -13.72
CA PRO A 71 2.46 2.03 -13.67
C PRO A 71 1.38 2.90 -13.02
N GLY A 72 1.81 4.03 -12.48
CA GLY A 72 0.92 5.05 -11.91
C GLY A 72 0.77 5.00 -10.39
N ALA A 73 0.25 6.10 -9.86
CA ALA A 73 -0.03 6.27 -8.44
C ALA A 73 -1.16 5.35 -7.98
N CYS A 74 -0.91 4.51 -7.01
CA CYS A 74 -1.94 3.65 -6.41
C CYS A 74 -2.44 4.26 -5.09
N TRP A 75 -3.75 4.26 -4.90
CA TRP A 75 -4.44 4.79 -3.75
C TRP A 75 -5.79 4.10 -3.53
N ALA A 76 -6.49 4.39 -2.45
CA ALA A 76 -7.75 3.75 -2.12
C ALA A 76 -8.81 4.76 -1.68
N ILE A 77 -10.08 4.45 -1.96
CA ILE A 77 -11.24 5.09 -1.36
C ILE A 77 -11.93 4.06 -0.46
N TRP A 78 -12.23 4.47 0.76
CA TRP A 78 -13.12 3.73 1.65
C TRP A 78 -14.45 4.47 1.79
N ASP A 79 -15.52 3.85 1.30
CA ASP A 79 -16.88 4.29 1.58
C ASP A 79 -17.30 3.72 2.96
N THR A 80 -17.34 4.59 3.96
CA THR A 80 -17.64 4.19 5.35
C THR A 80 -19.08 3.81 5.56
N ARG A 81 -20.00 4.22 4.67
CA ARG A 81 -21.44 3.89 4.78
C ARG A 81 -21.72 2.50 4.25
N GLU A 82 -21.17 2.20 3.07
CA GLU A 82 -21.32 0.91 2.41
C GLU A 82 -20.26 -0.10 2.87
N ASN A 83 -19.29 0.34 3.69
CA ASN A 83 -18.10 -0.40 4.11
C ASN A 83 -17.36 -1.05 2.94
N ASN A 84 -17.19 -0.29 1.87
CA ASN A 84 -16.61 -0.74 0.62
C ASN A 84 -15.28 -0.04 0.33
N ILE A 85 -14.26 -0.83 -0.07
CA ILE A 85 -12.95 -0.34 -0.48
C ILE A 85 -12.82 -0.43 -2.00
N SER A 86 -12.35 0.66 -2.59
CA SER A 86 -11.96 0.70 -4.01
C SER A 86 -10.50 1.10 -4.15
N LEU A 87 -9.69 0.22 -4.70
CA LEU A 87 -8.34 0.57 -5.16
C LEU A 87 -8.43 1.38 -6.46
N LYS A 88 -7.65 2.42 -6.53
CA LYS A 88 -7.58 3.35 -7.67
C LYS A 88 -6.14 3.46 -8.16
N ARG A 89 -6.00 3.77 -9.43
CA ARG A 89 -4.69 4.00 -10.05
C ARG A 89 -4.78 5.13 -11.06
N GLU A 90 -3.85 6.08 -10.94
CA GLU A 90 -3.79 7.26 -11.81
C GLU A 90 -2.43 7.32 -12.50
N ILE A 91 -2.46 7.46 -13.82
CA ILE A 91 -1.25 7.67 -14.62
C ILE A 91 -0.89 9.15 -14.58
N TYR A 92 0.36 9.46 -14.32
CA TYR A 92 0.85 10.82 -14.29
C TYR A 92 2.20 10.97 -15.04
N ASP A 93 2.56 12.19 -15.41
CA ASP A 93 3.81 12.45 -16.15
C ASP A 93 5.03 12.30 -15.24
N LEU A 94 5.85 11.30 -15.55
CA LEU A 94 7.05 10.97 -14.81
C LEU A 94 8.29 11.75 -15.25
N LYS A 95 8.24 12.53 -16.34
CA LYS A 95 9.42 13.19 -16.93
C LYS A 95 10.18 14.04 -15.93
N ASN A 96 9.47 14.91 -15.20
CA ASN A 96 10.10 15.83 -14.27
C ASN A 96 10.76 15.11 -13.08
N ILE A 97 10.12 14.07 -12.54
CA ILE A 97 10.66 13.32 -11.42
C ILE A 97 11.88 12.48 -11.86
N ILE A 98 11.83 11.86 -13.03
CA ILE A 98 12.98 11.13 -13.60
C ILE A 98 14.16 12.07 -13.85
N GLN A 99 13.91 13.28 -14.37
CA GLN A 99 14.96 14.30 -14.54
C GLN A 99 15.55 14.73 -13.21
N ALA A 100 14.72 14.90 -12.17
CA ALA A 100 15.19 15.22 -10.83
C ALA A 100 16.06 14.09 -10.25
N CYS A 101 15.66 12.83 -10.37
CA CYS A 101 16.45 11.68 -9.95
C CYS A 101 17.82 11.67 -10.66
N LYS A 102 17.85 11.85 -11.98
CA LYS A 102 19.12 11.92 -12.75
C LYS A 102 20.01 13.06 -12.32
N LYS A 103 19.43 14.18 -11.91
CA LYS A 103 20.19 15.38 -11.53
C LYS A 103 20.74 15.28 -10.10
N TYR A 104 19.94 14.82 -9.15
CA TYR A 104 20.28 14.89 -7.73
C TYR A 104 20.86 13.57 -7.20
N ASP A 105 20.46 12.42 -7.80
CA ASP A 105 20.92 11.10 -7.43
C ASP A 105 21.38 10.30 -8.68
N PRO A 106 22.39 10.82 -9.43
CA PRO A 106 22.78 10.25 -10.73
C PRO A 106 23.31 8.80 -10.64
N ASN A 107 23.78 8.38 -9.48
CA ASN A 107 24.33 7.05 -9.24
C ASN A 107 23.28 6.04 -8.76
N ASP A 108 22.09 6.49 -8.37
CA ASP A 108 20.99 5.62 -7.93
C ASP A 108 20.06 5.28 -9.10
N LYS A 109 20.39 4.21 -9.81
CA LYS A 109 19.58 3.69 -10.91
C LYS A 109 18.21 3.18 -10.43
N TYR A 110 18.12 2.69 -9.18
CA TYR A 110 16.88 2.18 -8.64
C TYR A 110 15.75 3.24 -8.64
N LEU A 111 16.06 4.48 -8.24
CA LEU A 111 15.08 5.58 -8.22
C LEU A 111 14.53 5.90 -9.62
N GLN A 112 15.32 5.69 -10.67
CA GLN A 112 14.90 5.91 -12.05
C GLN A 112 14.06 4.74 -12.57
N ASP A 113 14.50 3.51 -12.28
CA ASP A 113 13.90 2.28 -12.79
C ASP A 113 12.57 1.96 -12.10
N VAL A 114 12.44 2.25 -10.79
CA VAL A 114 11.25 1.92 -10.00
C VAL A 114 9.99 2.63 -10.49
N LEU A 115 10.16 3.83 -11.10
CA LEU A 115 9.06 4.63 -11.63
C LEU A 115 8.52 4.11 -12.98
N THR A 116 9.33 3.36 -13.70
CA THR A 116 9.06 2.91 -15.08
C THR A 116 8.89 1.40 -15.20
N ARG A 117 8.80 0.68 -14.09
CA ARG A 117 8.60 -0.79 -14.12
C ARG A 117 7.26 -1.15 -14.74
N GLU A 118 7.31 -2.13 -15.60
CA GLU A 118 6.16 -2.87 -16.14
C GLU A 118 6.23 -4.34 -15.69
#